data_b687f86760a1d68d5f9319afe8f6dc25
#
_entry.id   b687f86760a1d68d5f9319afe8f6dc25
#
_cell.length_a   1.000
_cell.length_b   1.000
_cell.length_c   1.000
_cell.angle_alpha   90.00
_cell.angle_beta   90.00
_cell.angle_gamma   90.00
#
_symmetry.space_group_name_H-M   'P 1'
#
loop_
_entity.id
_entity.type
_entity.pdbx_description
1 polymer ?
#
loop_
_entity_poly.entity_id
_entity_poly.type
_entity_poly.pdbx_seq_one_letter_code
_entity_poly.pdbx_strand_id
1 'polypeptide(L)'
;LKIITEYFPQILAERGFSNPAARRTTLLKMQCALWRQTPPSGRVVIAGTPGAFPAVRELIKTVAEMPSGTVYLNDLDRCLDEHSWQLTDESHPQYEIRQLLDYLGLTREQVADAVPATASGREKLISETMRPAAATDRWREISAQTFPAEALNGVHLISCREFREEALTIAAIMRHTLETPEKTAALVTSDRNLARRVAAELRRWDINVDDSAGRPLTQTPVGIFLRLVAECCEKPDDDVSLLGLMKHPFAAAGGRPAVFHARIREYERKVLRGGEKD
;
A
#
# COMPACT_ATOMS: atom_id res chain seq x y z
N LEU A 1 23.11 13.69 -8.94
CA LEU A 1 23.50 12.47 -8.24
C LEU A 1 24.61 12.75 -7.23
N LYS A 2 25.73 13.40 -7.59
CA LYS A 2 26.89 13.70 -6.69
C LYS A 2 26.50 14.39 -5.38
N ILE A 3 25.47 15.25 -5.38
CA ILE A 3 25.01 15.92 -4.14
C ILE A 3 24.54 14.88 -3.11
N ILE A 4 23.80 13.87 -3.55
CA ILE A 4 23.22 12.85 -2.65
C ILE A 4 24.23 11.75 -2.31
N THR A 5 25.08 11.37 -3.28
CA THR A 5 25.97 10.21 -3.12
C THR A 5 27.32 10.56 -2.49
N GLU A 6 27.78 11.80 -2.63
CA GLU A 6 29.13 12.23 -2.18
C GLU A 6 29.05 13.36 -1.15
N TYR A 7 28.49 14.52 -1.53
CA TYR A 7 28.55 15.72 -0.68
C TYR A 7 27.67 15.61 0.57
N PHE A 8 26.45 15.10 0.45
CA PHE A 8 25.56 14.96 1.62
C PHE A 8 26.11 14.00 2.68
N PRO A 9 26.63 12.80 2.34
CA PRO A 9 27.31 11.95 3.31
C PRO A 9 28.52 12.58 3.96
N GLN A 10 29.35 13.35 3.21
CA GLN A 10 30.50 14.07 3.76
C GLN A 10 30.07 15.11 4.80
N ILE A 11 29.09 15.95 4.48
CA ILE A 11 28.57 16.96 5.41
C ILE A 11 27.99 16.32 6.68
N LEU A 12 27.29 15.18 6.56
CA LEU A 12 26.80 14.45 7.73
C LEU A 12 27.95 13.95 8.61
N ALA A 13 28.98 13.35 7.98
CA ALA A 13 30.14 12.83 8.69
C ALA A 13 30.92 13.94 9.42
N GLU A 14 31.15 15.09 8.78
CA GLU A 14 31.81 16.26 9.38
C GLU A 14 31.06 16.81 10.59
N ARG A 15 29.73 16.68 10.59
CA ARG A 15 28.86 17.13 11.71
C ARG A 15 28.60 16.05 12.76
N GLY A 16 29.20 14.87 12.63
CA GLY A 16 28.98 13.73 13.54
C GLY A 16 27.59 13.09 13.41
N PHE A 17 26.88 13.34 12.30
CA PHE A 17 25.59 12.74 12.01
C PHE A 17 25.71 11.57 11.03
N SER A 18 24.72 10.67 11.07
CA SER A 18 24.58 9.60 10.10
C SER A 18 23.19 9.61 9.46
N ASN A 19 23.10 9.20 8.21
CA ASN A 19 21.80 8.96 7.56
C ASN A 19 21.04 7.86 8.30
N PRO A 20 19.73 8.01 8.57
CA PRO A 20 18.93 7.00 9.27
C PRO A 20 18.99 5.59 8.65
N ALA A 21 19.04 5.48 7.31
CA ALA A 21 19.17 4.20 6.62
C ALA A 21 20.56 3.56 6.86
N ALA A 22 21.65 4.34 6.76
CA ALA A 22 23.00 3.89 7.05
C ALA A 22 23.14 3.47 8.52
N ARG A 23 22.58 4.25 9.45
CA ARG A 23 22.57 3.92 10.87
C ARG A 23 21.86 2.58 11.14
N ARG A 24 20.67 2.38 10.56
CA ARG A 24 19.93 1.12 10.68
C ARG A 24 20.76 -0.06 10.17
N THR A 25 21.39 0.06 9.00
CA THR A 25 22.25 -0.97 8.42
C THR A 25 23.42 -1.30 9.36
N THR A 26 24.08 -0.29 9.91
CA THR A 26 25.19 -0.47 10.86
C THR A 26 24.74 -1.18 12.14
N LEU A 27 23.61 -0.77 12.72
CA LEU A 27 23.06 -1.39 13.93
C LEU A 27 22.69 -2.86 13.69
N LEU A 28 22.08 -3.19 12.54
CA LEU A 28 21.78 -4.58 12.19
C LEU A 28 23.04 -5.44 12.06
N LYS A 29 24.08 -4.94 11.40
CA LYS A 29 25.37 -5.64 11.27
C LYS A 29 26.05 -5.84 12.62
N MET A 30 26.04 -4.82 13.48
CA MET A 30 26.56 -4.92 14.84
C MET A 30 25.79 -5.95 15.67
N GLN A 31 24.47 -5.98 15.53
CA GLN A 31 23.63 -6.98 16.20
C GLN A 31 23.94 -8.39 15.73
N CYS A 32 24.13 -8.61 14.44
CA CYS A 32 24.55 -9.90 13.89
C CYS A 32 25.91 -10.33 14.46
N ALA A 33 26.89 -9.42 14.48
CA ALA A 33 28.21 -9.71 15.03
C ALA A 33 28.15 -10.07 16.51
N LEU A 34 27.38 -9.33 17.31
CA LEU A 34 27.17 -9.60 18.73
C LEU A 34 26.53 -10.98 18.96
N TRP A 35 25.45 -11.29 18.21
CA TRP A 35 24.74 -12.55 18.41
C TRP A 35 25.50 -13.78 17.94
N ARG A 36 26.42 -13.64 16.97
CA ARG A 36 27.37 -14.73 16.62
C ARG A 36 28.36 -15.01 17.71
N GLN A 37 28.75 -14.02 18.51
CA GLN A 37 29.68 -14.19 19.61
C GLN A 37 28.96 -14.60 20.91
N THR A 38 27.83 -13.98 21.19
CA THR A 38 27.05 -14.15 22.40
C THR A 38 25.56 -14.28 22.04
N PRO A 39 25.13 -15.49 21.67
CA PRO A 39 23.71 -15.71 21.36
C PRO A 39 22.84 -15.42 22.58
N PRO A 40 21.64 -14.85 22.41
CA PRO A 40 20.70 -14.65 23.51
C PRO A 40 20.26 -16.00 24.09
N SER A 41 20.04 -16.06 25.40
CA SER A 41 19.54 -17.25 26.08
C SER A 41 18.07 -17.56 25.80
N GLY A 42 17.31 -16.55 25.38
CA GLY A 42 15.88 -16.64 25.04
C GLY A 42 15.65 -16.98 23.59
N ARG A 43 14.39 -17.37 23.26
CA ARG A 43 13.96 -17.63 21.89
C ARG A 43 13.94 -16.35 21.07
N VAL A 44 14.53 -16.40 19.89
CA VAL A 44 14.50 -15.29 18.90
C VAL A 44 13.68 -15.72 17.71
N VAL A 45 12.68 -14.90 17.35
CA VAL A 45 11.79 -15.19 16.24
C VAL A 45 11.78 -14.02 15.26
N ILE A 46 11.95 -14.31 13.99
CA ILE A 46 11.74 -13.38 12.89
C ILE A 46 10.53 -13.86 12.09
N ALA A 47 9.59 -12.96 11.82
CA ALA A 47 8.41 -13.24 10.99
C ALA A 47 8.03 -12.04 10.12
N GLY A 48 7.38 -12.29 8.98
CA GLY A 48 6.76 -11.27 8.15
C GLY A 48 7.72 -10.40 7.33
N THR A 49 8.97 -10.85 7.11
CA THR A 49 9.90 -10.16 6.22
C THR A 49 10.66 -11.15 5.35
N PRO A 50 10.68 -10.96 4.02
CA PRO A 50 11.47 -11.77 3.09
C PRO A 50 12.94 -11.34 3.01
N GLY A 51 13.34 -10.28 3.73
CA GLY A 51 14.73 -9.83 3.73
C GLY A 51 15.15 -9.02 2.51
N ALA A 52 14.31 -8.08 2.05
CA ALA A 52 14.57 -7.20 0.91
C ALA A 52 15.94 -6.48 0.98
N PHE A 53 16.37 -6.11 2.19
CA PHE A 53 17.66 -5.42 2.38
C PHE A 53 18.77 -6.39 2.80
N PRO A 54 20.01 -6.24 2.26
CA PRO A 54 21.13 -7.13 2.58
C PRO A 54 21.40 -7.29 4.08
N ALA A 55 21.33 -6.21 4.87
CA ALA A 55 21.55 -6.28 6.32
C ALA A 55 20.43 -7.06 7.05
N VAL A 56 19.21 -7.06 6.51
CA VAL A 56 18.10 -7.86 7.05
C VAL A 56 18.28 -9.33 6.67
N ARG A 57 18.73 -9.65 5.46
CA ARG A 57 19.09 -11.04 5.08
C ARG A 57 20.18 -11.60 5.97
N GLU A 58 21.19 -10.79 6.30
CA GLU A 58 22.26 -11.18 7.24
C GLU A 58 21.71 -11.46 8.64
N LEU A 59 20.77 -10.62 9.10
CA LEU A 59 20.10 -10.86 10.39
C LEU A 59 19.27 -12.15 10.37
N ILE A 60 18.48 -12.37 9.31
CA ILE A 60 17.70 -13.60 9.12
C ILE A 60 18.62 -14.83 9.17
N LYS A 61 19.73 -14.81 8.42
CA LYS A 61 20.72 -15.88 8.42
C LYS A 61 21.28 -16.11 9.81
N THR A 62 21.68 -15.05 10.51
CA THR A 62 22.22 -15.13 11.86
C THR A 62 21.23 -15.78 12.81
N VAL A 63 19.94 -15.42 12.74
CA VAL A 63 18.90 -16.01 13.59
C VAL A 63 18.59 -17.45 13.18
N ALA A 64 18.55 -17.77 11.89
CA ALA A 64 18.32 -19.13 11.41
C ALA A 64 19.43 -20.12 11.86
N GLU A 65 20.66 -19.63 12.01
CA GLU A 65 21.81 -20.41 12.47
C GLU A 65 21.89 -20.55 14.00
N MET A 66 21.07 -19.81 14.78
CA MET A 66 21.06 -19.90 16.23
C MET A 66 20.29 -21.12 16.73
N PRO A 67 20.74 -21.79 17.82
CA PRO A 67 20.01 -22.91 18.43
C PRO A 67 18.60 -22.55 18.90
N SER A 68 18.38 -21.29 19.33
CA SER A 68 17.10 -20.76 19.81
C SER A 68 16.40 -19.89 18.81
N GLY A 69 16.91 -19.79 17.56
CA GLY A 69 16.36 -18.97 16.50
C GLY A 69 15.27 -19.68 15.72
N THR A 70 14.28 -18.91 15.26
CA THR A 70 13.24 -19.40 14.36
C THR A 70 12.88 -18.29 13.36
N VAL A 71 12.78 -18.66 12.08
CA VAL A 71 12.36 -17.74 11.02
C VAL A 71 11.10 -18.29 10.38
N TYR A 72 10.05 -17.46 10.33
CA TYR A 72 8.80 -17.75 9.63
C TYR A 72 8.76 -16.96 8.33
N LEU A 73 8.65 -17.65 7.22
CA LEU A 73 8.41 -17.08 5.90
C LEU A 73 6.91 -17.14 5.61
N ASN A 74 6.35 -16.02 5.18
CA ASN A 74 4.95 -15.96 4.76
C ASN A 74 4.85 -16.34 3.28
N ASP A 75 3.79 -17.04 2.93
CA ASP A 75 3.32 -17.21 1.56
C ASP A 75 4.33 -17.85 0.57
N LEU A 76 5.22 -18.73 1.05
CA LEU A 76 6.15 -19.47 0.18
C LEU A 76 5.36 -20.35 -0.80
N ASP A 77 5.49 -20.08 -2.10
CA ASP A 77 4.88 -20.89 -3.16
C ASP A 77 5.62 -22.20 -3.37
N ARG A 78 4.99 -23.30 -2.99
CA ARG A 78 5.49 -24.66 -3.18
C ARG A 78 4.92 -25.35 -4.41
N CYS A 79 3.90 -24.74 -5.03
CA CYS A 79 3.20 -25.33 -6.18
C CYS A 79 3.83 -24.94 -7.52
N LEU A 80 4.54 -23.82 -7.56
CA LEU A 80 5.20 -23.34 -8.76
C LEU A 80 6.32 -24.31 -9.19
N ASP A 81 6.34 -24.72 -10.45
CA ASP A 81 7.41 -25.56 -10.97
C ASP A 81 8.77 -24.85 -10.94
N GLU A 82 9.85 -25.65 -10.91
CA GLU A 82 11.20 -25.11 -10.72
C GLU A 82 11.63 -24.16 -11.84
N HIS A 83 11.26 -24.47 -13.09
CA HIS A 83 11.57 -23.57 -14.21
C HIS A 83 10.91 -22.19 -14.03
N SER A 84 9.62 -22.16 -13.70
CA SER A 84 8.89 -20.92 -13.44
C SER A 84 9.40 -20.20 -12.19
N TRP A 85 9.80 -20.95 -11.16
CA TRP A 85 10.43 -20.39 -9.96
C TRP A 85 11.69 -19.60 -10.29
N GLN A 86 12.56 -20.13 -11.15
CA GLN A 86 13.79 -19.45 -11.57
C GLN A 86 13.52 -18.22 -12.46
N LEU A 87 12.37 -18.15 -13.12
CA LEU A 87 11.96 -17.02 -13.94
C LEU A 87 11.26 -15.89 -13.16
N THR A 88 11.09 -16.03 -11.83
CA THR A 88 10.55 -14.93 -11.02
C THR A 88 11.49 -13.72 -11.08
N ASP A 89 10.97 -12.54 -11.35
CA ASP A 89 11.69 -11.27 -11.40
C ASP A 89 11.26 -10.33 -10.27
N GLU A 90 11.82 -9.11 -10.22
CA GLU A 90 11.55 -8.12 -9.18
C GLU A 90 10.07 -7.73 -9.04
N SER A 91 9.26 -7.95 -10.07
CA SER A 91 7.83 -7.69 -10.05
C SER A 91 7.01 -8.83 -9.43
N HIS A 92 7.61 -10.02 -9.31
CA HIS A 92 6.92 -11.21 -8.82
C HIS A 92 6.94 -11.29 -7.28
N PRO A 93 5.83 -11.61 -6.60
CA PRO A 93 5.77 -11.68 -5.13
C PRO A 93 6.77 -12.65 -4.49
N GLN A 94 7.15 -13.72 -5.20
CA GLN A 94 8.09 -14.72 -4.71
C GLN A 94 9.56 -14.37 -4.91
N TYR A 95 9.86 -13.28 -5.65
CA TYR A 95 11.24 -12.92 -5.98
C TYR A 95 12.12 -12.73 -4.75
N GLU A 96 11.65 -11.98 -3.77
CA GLU A 96 12.42 -11.69 -2.56
C GLU A 96 12.64 -12.94 -1.70
N ILE A 97 11.63 -13.83 -1.62
CA ILE A 97 11.77 -15.10 -0.90
C ILE A 97 12.78 -15.99 -1.62
N ARG A 98 12.75 -16.06 -2.95
CA ARG A 98 13.75 -16.78 -3.75
C ARG A 98 15.17 -16.26 -3.47
N GLN A 99 15.35 -14.95 -3.53
CA GLN A 99 16.64 -14.30 -3.22
C GLN A 99 17.12 -14.60 -1.79
N LEU A 100 16.21 -14.70 -0.84
CA LEU A 100 16.54 -15.07 0.54
C LEU A 100 16.97 -16.53 0.63
N LEU A 101 16.22 -17.46 0.03
CA LEU A 101 16.56 -18.88 0.03
C LEU A 101 17.91 -19.13 -0.65
N ASP A 102 18.17 -18.51 -1.80
CA ASP A 102 19.45 -18.55 -2.49
C ASP A 102 20.60 -18.07 -1.58
N TYR A 103 20.38 -16.95 -0.87
CA TYR A 103 21.36 -16.40 0.08
C TYR A 103 21.62 -17.33 1.28
N LEU A 104 20.58 -18.04 1.75
CA LEU A 104 20.68 -19.02 2.83
C LEU A 104 21.27 -20.37 2.37
N GLY A 105 21.31 -20.62 1.06
CA GLY A 105 21.68 -21.90 0.47
C GLY A 105 20.64 -23.00 0.72
N LEU A 106 19.36 -22.62 0.77
CA LEU A 106 18.23 -23.51 1.04
C LEU A 106 17.34 -23.67 -0.19
N THR A 107 16.77 -24.87 -0.32
CA THR A 107 15.68 -25.10 -1.28
C THR A 107 14.32 -24.91 -0.61
N ARG A 108 13.25 -24.80 -1.43
CA ARG A 108 11.87 -24.65 -0.93
C ARG A 108 11.43 -25.83 -0.06
N GLU A 109 11.88 -27.05 -0.43
CA GLU A 109 11.55 -28.29 0.24
C GLU A 109 12.16 -28.38 1.66
N GLN A 110 13.27 -27.67 1.90
CA GLN A 110 13.93 -27.63 3.19
C GLN A 110 13.24 -26.70 4.18
N VAL A 111 12.33 -25.86 3.73
CA VAL A 111 11.52 -25.01 4.60
C VAL A 111 10.36 -25.83 5.16
N ALA A 112 10.31 -26.02 6.48
CA ALA A 112 9.22 -26.76 7.12
C ALA A 112 7.90 -25.98 7.14
N ASP A 113 6.77 -26.66 7.04
CA ASP A 113 5.46 -26.04 7.21
C ASP A 113 5.18 -25.75 8.68
N ALA A 114 4.85 -24.50 8.99
CA ALA A 114 4.46 -24.08 10.35
C ALA A 114 3.01 -24.49 10.68
N VAL A 115 2.16 -24.63 9.64
CA VAL A 115 0.77 -25.06 9.75
C VAL A 115 0.52 -26.11 8.66
N PRO A 116 -0.22 -27.18 8.94
CA PRO A 116 -0.58 -28.18 7.92
C PRO A 116 -1.25 -27.53 6.71
N ALA A 117 -0.81 -27.90 5.52
CA ALA A 117 -1.43 -27.44 4.28
C ALA A 117 -2.90 -27.88 4.19
N THR A 118 -3.77 -26.99 3.77
CA THR A 118 -5.17 -27.33 3.48
C THR A 118 -5.28 -28.01 2.12
N ALA A 119 -5.92 -29.15 2.04
CA ALA A 119 -6.05 -29.93 0.80
C ALA A 119 -7.04 -29.31 -0.22
N SER A 120 -7.33 -28.01 -0.14
CA SER A 120 -8.35 -27.35 -0.99
C SER A 120 -7.95 -27.16 -2.44
N GLY A 121 -6.68 -27.35 -2.80
CA GLY A 121 -6.16 -27.01 -4.13
C GLY A 121 -6.11 -25.50 -4.46
N ARG A 122 -6.53 -24.65 -3.51
CA ARG A 122 -6.49 -23.18 -3.66
C ARG A 122 -5.07 -22.66 -3.86
N GLU A 123 -4.11 -23.23 -3.15
CA GLU A 123 -2.70 -22.86 -3.24
C GLU A 123 -2.18 -23.06 -4.68
N LYS A 124 -2.53 -24.21 -5.29
CA LYS A 124 -2.17 -24.46 -6.69
C LYS A 124 -2.85 -23.49 -7.66
N LEU A 125 -4.12 -23.15 -7.43
CA LEU A 125 -4.83 -22.15 -8.23
C LEU A 125 -4.15 -20.77 -8.14
N ILE A 126 -3.79 -20.33 -6.94
CA ILE A 126 -3.12 -19.05 -6.73
C ILE A 126 -1.74 -19.06 -7.38
N SER A 127 -0.96 -20.12 -7.18
CA SER A 127 0.35 -20.30 -7.83
C SER A 127 0.26 -20.17 -9.36
N GLU A 128 -0.71 -20.83 -9.96
CA GLU A 128 -0.91 -20.76 -11.42
C GLU A 128 -1.38 -19.38 -11.89
N THR A 129 -2.24 -18.70 -11.15
CA THR A 129 -2.68 -17.32 -11.48
C THR A 129 -1.55 -16.31 -11.38
N MET A 130 -0.59 -16.55 -10.48
CA MET A 130 0.58 -15.70 -10.26
C MET A 130 1.82 -16.16 -11.05
N ARG A 131 1.68 -17.09 -11.99
CA ARG A 131 2.80 -17.59 -12.79
C ARG A 131 3.57 -16.43 -13.47
N PRO A 132 4.92 -16.42 -13.44
CA PRO A 132 5.71 -15.37 -14.08
C PRO A 132 5.36 -15.19 -15.55
N ALA A 133 5.37 -13.95 -16.03
CA ALA A 133 5.01 -13.61 -17.41
C ALA A 133 5.79 -14.44 -18.46
N ALA A 134 7.07 -14.71 -18.19
CA ALA A 134 7.94 -15.49 -19.05
C ALA A 134 7.59 -17.00 -19.14
N ALA A 135 6.70 -17.49 -18.25
CA ALA A 135 6.30 -18.90 -18.19
C ALA A 135 4.79 -19.12 -18.43
N THR A 136 4.08 -18.11 -18.90
CA THR A 136 2.61 -18.17 -19.12
C THR A 136 2.21 -19.05 -20.30
N ASP A 137 3.13 -19.44 -21.16
CA ASP A 137 2.92 -20.43 -22.22
C ASP A 137 2.42 -21.77 -21.66
N ARG A 138 2.79 -22.13 -20.45
CA ARG A 138 2.32 -23.32 -19.73
C ARG A 138 0.83 -23.28 -19.37
N TRP A 139 0.18 -22.14 -19.42
CA TRP A 139 -1.28 -22.08 -19.25
C TRP A 139 -2.06 -22.83 -20.32
N ARG A 140 -1.43 -23.11 -21.48
CA ARG A 140 -2.04 -23.95 -22.52
C ARG A 140 -2.22 -25.41 -22.10
N GLU A 141 -1.46 -25.84 -21.09
CA GLU A 141 -1.52 -27.19 -20.53
C GLU A 141 -2.58 -27.29 -19.41
N ILE A 142 -3.11 -26.17 -18.95
CA ILE A 142 -4.12 -26.12 -17.89
C ILE A 142 -5.49 -26.44 -18.48
N SER A 143 -6.18 -27.39 -17.87
CA SER A 143 -7.55 -27.77 -18.18
C SER A 143 -8.45 -27.57 -16.95
N ALA A 144 -9.76 -27.67 -17.16
CA ALA A 144 -10.72 -27.60 -16.07
C ALA A 144 -10.49 -28.68 -14.98
N GLN A 145 -9.87 -29.80 -15.35
CA GLN A 145 -9.55 -30.91 -14.43
C GLN A 145 -8.25 -30.67 -13.65
N THR A 146 -7.48 -29.65 -13.97
CA THR A 146 -6.21 -29.35 -13.30
C THR A 146 -6.40 -28.96 -11.83
N PHE A 147 -7.57 -28.39 -11.51
CA PHE A 147 -7.91 -27.95 -10.17
C PHE A 147 -9.13 -28.70 -9.63
N PRO A 148 -9.15 -29.08 -8.34
CA PRO A 148 -10.35 -29.59 -7.72
C PRO A 148 -11.43 -28.49 -7.67
N ALA A 149 -12.72 -28.90 -7.72
CA ALA A 149 -13.83 -27.94 -7.72
C ALA A 149 -13.82 -27.02 -6.51
N GLU A 150 -13.34 -27.51 -5.37
CA GLU A 150 -13.21 -26.79 -4.11
C GLU A 150 -12.21 -25.62 -4.21
N ALA A 151 -11.27 -25.66 -5.15
CA ALA A 151 -10.32 -24.58 -5.37
C ALA A 151 -11.01 -23.25 -5.77
N LEU A 152 -12.18 -23.32 -6.39
CA LEU A 152 -12.97 -22.16 -6.82
C LEU A 152 -14.07 -21.76 -5.83
N ASN A 153 -14.24 -22.49 -4.72
CA ASN A 153 -15.25 -22.16 -3.73
C ASN A 153 -15.11 -20.72 -3.22
N GLY A 154 -16.20 -19.94 -3.33
CA GLY A 154 -16.21 -18.52 -2.92
C GLY A 154 -15.46 -17.58 -3.88
N VAL A 155 -15.04 -18.03 -5.06
CA VAL A 155 -14.55 -17.15 -6.14
C VAL A 155 -15.73 -16.82 -7.05
N HIS A 156 -15.99 -15.53 -7.22
CA HIS A 156 -17.09 -15.03 -8.04
C HIS A 156 -16.57 -14.00 -9.03
N LEU A 157 -17.05 -14.07 -10.26
CA LEU A 157 -16.83 -13.06 -11.30
C LEU A 157 -18.15 -12.34 -11.53
N ILE A 158 -18.16 -11.03 -11.34
CA ILE A 158 -19.33 -10.18 -11.56
C ILE A 158 -18.98 -9.18 -12.65
N SER A 159 -19.76 -9.20 -13.74
CA SER A 159 -19.63 -8.24 -14.83
C SER A 159 -20.74 -7.20 -14.72
N CYS A 160 -20.34 -5.94 -14.64
CA CYS A 160 -21.24 -4.81 -14.57
C CYS A 160 -21.24 -4.03 -15.90
N ARG A 161 -22.33 -3.40 -16.26
CA ARG A 161 -22.47 -2.66 -17.53
C ARG A 161 -21.85 -1.27 -17.47
N GLU A 162 -21.87 -0.65 -16.29
CA GLU A 162 -21.43 0.71 -16.06
C GLU A 162 -20.60 0.82 -14.76
N PHE A 163 -19.70 1.79 -14.72
CA PHE A 163 -18.90 2.11 -13.53
C PHE A 163 -19.73 2.39 -12.27
N ARG A 164 -20.93 2.95 -12.45
CA ARG A 164 -21.84 3.20 -11.33
C ARG A 164 -22.40 1.90 -10.75
N GLU A 165 -22.80 0.99 -11.61
CA GLU A 165 -23.31 -0.32 -11.23
C GLU A 165 -22.21 -1.13 -10.52
N GLU A 166 -20.98 -1.10 -11.06
CA GLU A 166 -19.81 -1.73 -10.45
C GLU A 166 -19.56 -1.20 -9.05
N ALA A 167 -19.49 0.12 -8.87
CA ALA A 167 -19.25 0.73 -7.56
C ALA A 167 -20.35 0.38 -6.55
N LEU A 168 -21.62 0.38 -6.97
CA LEU A 168 -22.75 0.02 -6.12
C LEU A 168 -22.74 -1.47 -5.74
N THR A 169 -22.43 -2.34 -6.70
CA THR A 169 -22.33 -3.79 -6.48
C THR A 169 -21.23 -4.12 -5.48
N ILE A 170 -20.04 -3.53 -5.64
CA ILE A 170 -18.93 -3.69 -4.69
C ILE A 170 -19.34 -3.20 -3.30
N ALA A 171 -19.94 -2.01 -3.22
CA ALA A 171 -20.36 -1.45 -1.93
C ALA A 171 -21.44 -2.34 -1.25
N ALA A 172 -22.37 -2.90 -2.02
CA ALA A 172 -23.39 -3.82 -1.51
C ALA A 172 -22.77 -5.12 -0.98
N ILE A 173 -21.80 -5.70 -1.69
CA ILE A 173 -21.07 -6.89 -1.25
C ILE A 173 -20.28 -6.61 0.04
N MET A 174 -19.57 -5.49 0.10
CA MET A 174 -18.83 -5.11 1.30
C MET A 174 -19.76 -4.92 2.49
N ARG A 175 -20.88 -4.20 2.31
CA ARG A 175 -21.88 -4.04 3.34
C ARG A 175 -22.44 -5.38 3.81
N HIS A 176 -22.86 -6.25 2.89
CA HIS A 176 -23.40 -7.58 3.22
C HIS A 176 -22.37 -8.42 4.00
N THR A 177 -21.09 -8.34 3.65
CA THR A 177 -20.04 -9.03 4.40
C THR A 177 -19.98 -8.55 5.85
N LEU A 178 -20.13 -7.25 6.09
CA LEU A 178 -20.08 -6.65 7.43
C LEU A 178 -21.34 -6.95 8.28
N GLU A 179 -22.42 -7.48 7.71
CA GLU A 179 -23.57 -7.97 8.47
C GLU A 179 -23.23 -9.23 9.29
N THR A 180 -22.16 -9.94 8.93
CA THR A 180 -21.67 -11.07 9.72
C THR A 180 -20.61 -10.55 10.70
N PRO A 181 -20.79 -10.71 12.04
CA PRO A 181 -19.84 -10.27 13.03
C PRO A 181 -18.42 -10.80 12.75
N GLU A 182 -17.42 -9.95 13.00
CA GLU A 182 -15.98 -10.24 12.84
C GLU A 182 -15.50 -10.49 11.41
N LYS A 183 -16.38 -10.50 10.41
CA LYS A 183 -15.93 -10.50 9.01
C LYS A 183 -15.45 -9.14 8.59
N THR A 184 -14.38 -9.15 7.80
CA THR A 184 -13.80 -7.95 7.16
C THR A 184 -13.93 -8.06 5.66
N ALA A 185 -14.01 -6.91 4.97
CA ALA A 185 -14.01 -6.83 3.53
C ALA A 185 -12.94 -5.83 3.06
N ALA A 186 -12.24 -6.16 1.99
CA ALA A 186 -11.25 -5.28 1.38
C ALA A 186 -11.52 -5.15 -0.12
N LEU A 187 -11.46 -3.92 -0.62
CA LEU A 187 -11.42 -3.63 -2.05
C LEU A 187 -9.97 -3.38 -2.46
N VAL A 188 -9.47 -4.18 -3.40
CA VAL A 188 -8.15 -3.99 -4.01
C VAL A 188 -8.36 -3.48 -5.43
N THR A 189 -7.94 -2.27 -5.71
CA THR A 189 -8.05 -1.64 -7.04
C THR A 189 -6.94 -0.62 -7.27
N SER A 190 -6.46 -0.54 -8.50
CA SER A 190 -5.59 0.54 -8.98
C SER A 190 -6.39 1.78 -9.43
N ASP A 191 -7.70 1.63 -9.70
CA ASP A 191 -8.57 2.75 -10.10
C ASP A 191 -9.03 3.56 -8.88
N ARG A 192 -8.42 4.73 -8.73
CA ARG A 192 -8.76 5.70 -7.67
C ARG A 192 -10.15 6.30 -7.78
N ASN A 193 -10.74 6.32 -8.99
CA ASN A 193 -12.10 6.80 -9.19
C ASN A 193 -13.10 5.76 -8.67
N LEU A 194 -12.87 4.49 -8.97
CA LEU A 194 -13.67 3.39 -8.44
C LEU A 194 -13.61 3.36 -6.90
N ALA A 195 -12.42 3.41 -6.30
CA ALA A 195 -12.26 3.43 -4.85
C ALA A 195 -13.06 4.58 -4.20
N ARG A 196 -12.98 5.80 -4.74
CA ARG A 196 -13.74 6.96 -4.23
C ARG A 196 -15.25 6.80 -4.37
N ARG A 197 -15.72 6.22 -5.48
CA ARG A 197 -17.16 5.96 -5.70
C ARG A 197 -17.68 4.92 -4.71
N VAL A 198 -16.97 3.82 -4.53
CA VAL A 198 -17.33 2.79 -3.55
C VAL A 198 -17.36 3.36 -2.14
N ALA A 199 -16.35 4.15 -1.74
CA ALA A 199 -16.34 4.83 -0.45
C ALA A 199 -17.51 5.82 -0.28
N ALA A 200 -17.96 6.48 -1.35
CA ALA A 200 -19.12 7.37 -1.33
C ALA A 200 -20.44 6.60 -1.16
N GLU A 201 -20.58 5.44 -1.83
CA GLU A 201 -21.76 4.58 -1.67
C GLU A 201 -21.83 3.97 -0.26
N LEU A 202 -20.70 3.52 0.31
CA LEU A 202 -20.63 2.97 1.67
C LEU A 202 -21.00 4.00 2.74
N ARG A 203 -20.62 5.28 2.55
CA ARG A 203 -21.02 6.37 3.48
C ARG A 203 -22.52 6.59 3.56
N ARG A 204 -23.30 6.21 2.55
CA ARG A 204 -24.79 6.26 2.63
C ARG A 204 -25.35 5.30 3.66
N TRP A 205 -24.57 4.33 4.10
CA TRP A 205 -24.90 3.38 5.17
C TRP A 205 -24.03 3.61 6.42
N ASP A 206 -23.47 4.80 6.58
CA ASP A 206 -22.58 5.19 7.69
C ASP A 206 -21.33 4.30 7.84
N ILE A 207 -20.92 3.63 6.76
CA ILE A 207 -19.73 2.81 6.72
C ILE A 207 -18.55 3.70 6.28
N ASN A 208 -17.61 3.93 7.20
CA ASN A 208 -16.36 4.61 6.91
C ASN A 208 -15.28 3.58 6.57
N VAL A 209 -14.65 3.73 5.41
CA VAL A 209 -13.58 2.85 4.94
C VAL A 209 -12.22 3.47 5.24
N ASP A 210 -11.25 2.62 5.56
CA ASP A 210 -9.84 2.98 5.58
C ASP A 210 -9.27 2.86 4.15
N ASP A 211 -8.69 3.95 3.66
CA ASP A 211 -8.10 4.03 2.31
C ASP A 211 -6.57 4.16 2.44
N SER A 212 -5.86 3.07 2.17
CA SER A 212 -4.40 2.99 2.30
C SER A 212 -3.64 4.02 1.45
N ALA A 213 -4.21 4.47 0.32
CA ALA A 213 -3.59 5.51 -0.51
C ALA A 213 -3.90 6.93 -0.01
N GLY A 214 -4.82 7.07 0.94
CA GLY A 214 -5.22 8.36 1.51
C GLY A 214 -5.86 9.30 0.49
N ARG A 215 -5.97 10.56 0.89
CA ARG A 215 -6.50 11.63 0.03
C ARG A 215 -5.37 12.60 -0.32
N PRO A 216 -5.13 12.92 -1.60
CA PRO A 216 -4.16 13.93 -1.98
C PRO A 216 -4.41 15.24 -1.24
N LEU A 217 -3.36 15.89 -0.72
CA LEU A 217 -3.48 17.15 0.02
C LEU A 217 -4.26 18.20 -0.76
N THR A 218 -4.05 18.29 -2.09
CA THR A 218 -4.75 19.20 -3.00
C THR A 218 -6.26 19.01 -3.07
N GLN A 219 -6.77 17.86 -2.62
CA GLN A 219 -8.22 17.55 -2.57
C GLN A 219 -8.79 17.66 -1.15
N THR A 220 -7.98 18.02 -0.18
CA THR A 220 -8.43 18.30 1.17
C THR A 220 -8.87 19.76 1.31
N PRO A 221 -9.79 20.10 2.25
CA PRO A 221 -10.17 21.48 2.48
C PRO A 221 -8.98 22.40 2.74
N VAL A 222 -7.97 21.93 3.49
CA VAL A 222 -6.75 22.69 3.76
C VAL A 222 -5.96 22.93 2.47
N GLY A 223 -5.74 21.90 1.67
CA GLY A 223 -4.99 22.01 0.41
C GLY A 223 -5.68 22.89 -0.61
N ILE A 224 -7.02 22.82 -0.71
CA ILE A 224 -7.83 23.70 -1.56
C ILE A 224 -7.67 25.15 -1.09
N PHE A 225 -7.77 25.42 0.21
CA PHE A 225 -7.58 26.76 0.78
C PHE A 225 -6.20 27.33 0.44
N LEU A 226 -5.14 26.58 0.70
CA LEU A 226 -3.76 27.03 0.40
C LEU A 226 -3.55 27.29 -1.09
N ARG A 227 -4.11 26.44 -1.96
CA ARG A 227 -4.05 26.65 -3.41
C ARG A 227 -4.77 27.93 -3.82
N LEU A 228 -5.99 28.16 -3.31
CA LEU A 228 -6.72 29.42 -3.57
C LEU A 228 -5.96 30.66 -3.09
N VAL A 229 -5.29 30.56 -1.92
CA VAL A 229 -4.41 31.67 -1.46
C VAL A 229 -3.28 31.90 -2.45
N ALA A 230 -2.61 30.87 -2.92
CA ALA A 230 -1.51 30.99 -3.88
C ALA A 230 -2.00 31.56 -5.24
N GLU A 231 -3.16 31.07 -5.75
CA GLU A 231 -3.77 31.58 -6.97
C GLU A 231 -4.14 33.08 -6.87
N CYS A 232 -4.70 33.51 -5.73
CA CYS A 232 -4.99 34.93 -5.51
C CYS A 232 -3.72 35.79 -5.38
N CYS A 233 -2.62 35.25 -4.84
CA CYS A 233 -1.35 35.95 -4.81
C CYS A 233 -0.72 36.09 -6.22
N GLU A 234 -0.86 35.09 -7.05
CA GLU A 234 -0.35 35.10 -8.45
C GLU A 234 -1.20 35.98 -9.37
N LYS A 235 -2.53 35.94 -9.17
CA LYS A 235 -3.52 36.65 -10.00
C LYS A 235 -4.49 37.45 -9.12
N PRO A 236 -4.07 38.63 -8.59
CA PRO A 236 -4.89 39.42 -7.68
C PRO A 236 -6.21 39.93 -8.30
N ASP A 237 -6.24 40.08 -9.62
CA ASP A 237 -7.41 40.60 -10.37
C ASP A 237 -8.37 39.51 -10.83
N ASP A 238 -8.16 38.24 -10.41
CA ASP A 238 -9.09 37.14 -10.72
C ASP A 238 -10.21 37.05 -9.67
N ASP A 239 -11.34 37.64 -9.98
CA ASP A 239 -12.54 37.65 -9.14
C ASP A 239 -13.03 36.25 -8.76
N VAL A 240 -12.82 35.25 -9.62
CA VAL A 240 -13.28 33.88 -9.40
C VAL A 240 -12.46 33.21 -8.30
N SER A 241 -11.14 33.28 -8.39
CA SER A 241 -10.23 32.74 -7.37
C SER A 241 -10.41 33.47 -6.05
N LEU A 242 -10.52 34.80 -6.08
CA LEU A 242 -10.76 35.62 -4.88
C LEU A 242 -12.09 35.26 -4.21
N LEU A 243 -13.17 35.14 -4.97
CA LEU A 243 -14.47 34.74 -4.45
C LEU A 243 -14.43 33.31 -3.89
N GLY A 244 -13.75 32.40 -4.60
CA GLY A 244 -13.51 31.02 -4.14
C GLY A 244 -12.80 30.98 -2.79
N LEU A 245 -11.74 31.78 -2.63
CA LEU A 245 -11.00 31.92 -1.37
C LEU A 245 -11.89 32.49 -0.26
N MET A 246 -12.58 33.59 -0.51
CA MET A 246 -13.45 34.25 0.47
C MET A 246 -14.64 33.38 0.91
N LYS A 247 -15.15 32.51 0.05
CA LYS A 247 -16.23 31.56 0.37
C LYS A 247 -15.73 30.27 1.05
N HIS A 248 -14.44 30.06 1.08
CA HIS A 248 -13.89 28.84 1.68
C HIS A 248 -14.18 28.79 3.20
N PRO A 249 -14.54 27.62 3.78
CA PRO A 249 -14.86 27.49 5.20
C PRO A 249 -13.78 28.00 6.15
N PHE A 250 -12.52 28.01 5.76
CA PHE A 250 -11.40 28.51 6.55
C PHE A 250 -11.17 30.02 6.44
N ALA A 251 -11.86 30.70 5.54
CA ALA A 251 -11.76 32.14 5.41
C ALA A 251 -12.71 32.83 6.41
N ALA A 252 -12.14 33.65 7.31
CA ALA A 252 -12.91 34.38 8.27
C ALA A 252 -12.36 35.84 8.54
N ALA A 253 -11.21 36.17 7.94
CA ALA A 253 -10.52 37.46 8.08
C ALA A 253 -10.45 37.94 9.54
N GLY A 254 -10.15 37.02 10.49
CA GLY A 254 -10.06 37.33 11.92
C GLY A 254 -11.42 37.51 12.64
N GLY A 255 -12.55 37.38 11.94
CA GLY A 255 -13.89 37.53 12.48
C GLY A 255 -14.62 36.18 12.70
N ARG A 256 -15.92 36.28 13.03
CA ARG A 256 -16.81 35.12 13.13
C ARG A 256 -17.12 34.59 11.69
N PRO A 257 -16.86 33.28 11.36
CA PRO A 257 -17.04 32.73 10.01
C PRO A 257 -18.44 33.00 9.42
N ALA A 258 -19.51 32.83 10.22
CA ALA A 258 -20.88 33.02 9.74
C ALA A 258 -21.15 34.45 9.30
N VAL A 259 -20.64 35.45 10.04
CA VAL A 259 -20.80 36.87 9.72
C VAL A 259 -19.97 37.24 8.47
N PHE A 260 -18.74 36.74 8.42
CA PHE A 260 -17.86 36.94 7.27
C PHE A 260 -18.49 36.39 5.99
N HIS A 261 -18.91 35.14 6.00
CA HIS A 261 -19.54 34.52 4.81
C HIS A 261 -20.87 35.17 4.41
N ALA A 262 -21.65 35.71 5.36
CA ALA A 262 -22.85 36.49 5.03
C ALA A 262 -22.50 37.76 4.24
N ARG A 263 -21.47 38.50 4.70
CA ARG A 263 -20.97 39.70 4.00
C ARG A 263 -20.41 39.36 2.60
N ILE A 264 -19.69 38.27 2.48
CA ILE A 264 -19.16 37.84 1.17
C ILE A 264 -20.28 37.50 0.20
N ARG A 265 -21.35 36.85 0.64
CA ARG A 265 -22.54 36.59 -0.21
C ARG A 265 -23.24 37.89 -0.65
N GLU A 266 -23.28 38.87 0.23
CA GLU A 266 -23.85 40.20 -0.09
C GLU A 266 -22.95 40.94 -1.08
N TYR A 267 -21.62 40.92 -0.91
CA TYR A 267 -20.65 41.50 -1.82
C TYR A 267 -20.73 40.86 -3.19
N GLU A 268 -20.74 39.51 -3.27
CA GLU A 268 -20.93 38.80 -4.55
C GLU A 268 -22.18 39.27 -5.28
N ARG A 269 -23.30 39.37 -4.57
CA ARG A 269 -24.58 39.73 -5.18
C ARG A 269 -24.63 41.17 -5.66
N LYS A 270 -24.08 42.12 -4.86
CA LYS A 270 -24.18 43.54 -5.16
C LYS A 270 -23.07 44.04 -6.09
N VAL A 271 -21.88 43.52 -5.97
CA VAL A 271 -20.69 44.01 -6.68
C VAL A 271 -20.31 43.11 -7.85
N LEU A 272 -20.08 41.80 -7.62
CA LEU A 272 -19.55 40.93 -8.65
C LEU A 272 -20.62 40.47 -9.67
N ARG A 273 -21.87 40.29 -9.22
CA ARG A 273 -22.98 39.87 -10.12
C ARG A 273 -23.96 40.96 -10.45
N GLY A 274 -24.01 42.01 -9.67
CA GLY A 274 -24.95 43.08 -9.79
C GLY A 274 -24.50 44.25 -10.65
N GLY A 275 -23.40 44.09 -11.39
CA GLY A 275 -22.70 45.10 -12.19
C GLY A 275 -23.56 46.18 -12.81
N GLU A 276 -23.87 47.27 -12.07
CA GLU A 276 -23.89 48.58 -12.66
C GLU A 276 -22.42 49.03 -12.74
N LYS A 277 -21.88 48.93 -13.93
CA LYS A 277 -20.68 49.66 -14.32
C LYS A 277 -21.17 51.10 -14.57
N ASP A 278 -21.00 51.97 -13.58
CA ASP A 278 -20.91 53.39 -13.85
C ASP A 278 -19.56 53.70 -14.51
#